data_5628537c6c3570cffde93dab7645769b
#
_entry.id   5628537c6c3570cffde93dab7645769b
#
_cell.length_a   1.000
_cell.length_b   1.000
_cell.length_c   1.000
_cell.angle_alpha   90.00
_cell.angle_beta   90.00
_cell.angle_gamma   90.00
#
_symmetry.space_group_name_H-M   'P 1'
#
loop_
_entity.id
_entity.type
_entity.pdbx_description
1 polymer ?
#
loop_
_entity_poly.entity_id
_entity_poly.type
_entity_poly.pdbx_seq_one_letter_code
_entity_poly.pdbx_strand_id
1 'polypeptide(L)' 'MDRRVKKSRAAIYQAFISLLNQKSYESITVQEIIDLADVGRSTFYSHFETKETLLEELCQDLFQHTFIERSEGRDLF' A
#
# COMPACT_ATOMS: atom_id res chain seq x y z
N MET A 1 9.18 14.41 7.75
CA MET A 1 9.37 14.25 7.10
C MET A 1 8.73 14.46 6.05
N ASP A 2 8.69 14.15 5.23
CA ASP A 2 8.33 14.67 4.31
C ASP A 2 7.12 14.28 3.70
N ARG A 3 6.29 15.24 3.24
CA ARG A 3 5.11 15.02 2.54
C ARG A 3 5.35 14.18 1.33
N ARG A 4 6.52 14.34 0.72
CA ARG A 4 6.88 13.61 -0.43
C ARG A 4 6.89 12.12 -0.18
N VAL A 5 7.44 11.71 0.93
CA VAL A 5 7.55 10.31 1.30
C VAL A 5 6.17 9.71 1.50
N LYS A 6 5.31 10.43 2.20
CA LYS A 6 3.96 9.96 2.42
C LYS A 6 3.17 9.84 1.15
N LYS A 7 3.34 10.79 0.25
CA LYS A 7 2.64 10.78 -0.99
C LYS A 7 3.03 9.59 -1.84
N SER A 8 4.33 9.31 -1.90
CA SER A 8 4.82 8.17 -2.67
C SER A 8 4.29 6.87 -2.13
N ARG A 9 4.30 6.74 -0.82
CA ARG A 9 3.82 5.52 -0.19
C ARG A 9 2.34 5.31 -0.47
N ALA A 10 1.55 6.37 -0.34
CA ALA A 10 0.12 6.29 -0.61
C ALA A 10 -0.16 5.95 -2.07
N ALA A 11 0.62 6.52 -2.98
CA ALA A 11 0.45 6.26 -4.39
C ALA A 11 0.74 4.79 -4.69
N ILE A 12 1.77 4.24 -4.07
CA ILE A 12 2.11 2.84 -4.25
C ILE A 12 1.00 1.94 -3.73
N TYR A 13 0.47 2.25 -2.56
CA TYR A 13 -0.62 1.47 -1.98
C TYR A 13 -1.83 1.49 -2.90
N GLN A 14 -2.21 2.66 -3.38
CA GLN A 14 -3.38 2.78 -4.24
C GLN A 14 -3.19 2.05 -5.55
N ALA A 15 -2.00 2.13 -6.12
CA ALA A 15 -1.72 1.41 -7.35
C ALA A 15 -1.84 -0.09 -7.12
N PHE A 16 -1.31 -0.57 -6.01
CA PHE A 16 -1.35 -1.98 -5.69
C PHE A 16 -2.79 -2.45 -5.50
N ILE A 17 -3.57 -1.68 -4.76
CA ILE A 17 -4.97 -2.04 -4.52
C ILE A 17 -5.73 -2.07 -5.83
N SER A 18 -5.48 -1.09 -6.70
CA SER A 18 -6.14 -1.04 -7.98
C SER A 18 -5.82 -2.28 -8.81
N LEU A 19 -4.56 -2.70 -8.79
CA LEU A 19 -4.15 -3.88 -9.52
C LEU A 19 -4.76 -5.15 -8.93
N LEU A 20 -4.88 -5.19 -7.62
CA LEU A 20 -5.50 -6.34 -6.97
C LEU A 20 -6.96 -6.48 -7.36
N ASN A 21 -7.61 -5.38 -7.73
CA ASN A 21 -8.97 -5.44 -8.20
C ASN A 21 -9.07 -5.90 -9.65
N GLN A 22 -7.96 -5.88 -10.36
CA GLN A 22 -7.97 -6.23 -11.78
C GLN A 22 -7.44 -7.62 -12.03
N LYS A 23 -6.51 -8.08 -11.23
CA LYS A 23 -5.89 -9.36 -11.45
C LYS A 23 -5.40 -9.94 -10.12
N SER A 24 -5.00 -11.19 -10.14
CA SER A 24 -4.59 -11.83 -8.92
C SER A 24 -3.22 -11.31 -8.48
N TYR A 25 -2.95 -11.42 -7.22
CA TYR A 25 -1.71 -10.95 -6.65
C TYR A 25 -0.50 -11.52 -7.37
N GLU A 26 -0.56 -12.79 -7.70
CA GLU A 26 0.58 -13.45 -8.34
C GLU A 26 0.88 -12.92 -9.72
N SER A 27 -0.12 -12.34 -10.37
CA SER A 27 0.07 -11.79 -11.69
C SER A 27 0.57 -10.35 -11.66
N ILE A 28 0.56 -9.73 -10.51
CA ILE A 28 0.99 -8.34 -10.39
C ILE A 28 2.50 -8.29 -10.29
N THR A 29 3.12 -7.39 -11.05
CA THR A 29 4.56 -7.21 -11.01
C THR A 29 4.89 -5.87 -10.39
N VAL A 30 6.11 -5.76 -9.87
CA VAL A 30 6.58 -4.50 -9.30
C VAL A 30 6.57 -3.42 -10.37
N GLN A 31 6.91 -3.78 -11.60
CA GLN A 31 6.92 -2.79 -12.68
C GLN A 31 5.53 -2.20 -12.89
N GLU A 32 4.51 -3.03 -12.83
CA GLU A 32 3.14 -2.54 -12.99
C GLU A 32 2.78 -1.57 -11.87
N ILE A 33 3.21 -1.88 -10.67
CA ILE A 33 2.93 -1.02 -9.53
C ILE A 33 3.62 0.32 -9.71
N ILE A 34 4.88 0.29 -10.10
CA ILE A 34 5.67 1.49 -10.31
C ILE A 34 5.04 2.36 -11.38
N ASP A 35 4.64 1.74 -12.48
CA ASP A 35 4.05 2.47 -13.59
C ASP A 35 2.74 3.13 -13.20
N LEU A 36 1.90 2.39 -12.54
CA LEU A 36 0.59 2.90 -12.16
C LEU A 36 0.69 3.96 -11.08
N ALA A 37 1.60 3.77 -10.13
CA ALA A 37 1.79 4.73 -9.07
C ALA A 37 2.54 5.97 -9.55
N ASP A 38 3.18 5.84 -10.72
CA ASP A 38 3.92 6.96 -11.28
C ASP A 38 5.06 7.39 -10.35
N VAL A 39 5.78 6.43 -9.83
CA VAL A 39 6.94 6.71 -8.99
C VAL A 39 8.15 6.05 -9.64
N GLY A 40 9.32 6.46 -9.22
CA GLY A 40 10.54 5.84 -9.75
C GLY A 40 10.79 4.51 -9.08
N ARG A 41 11.58 3.68 -9.75
CA ARG A 41 11.93 2.39 -9.20
C ARG A 41 12.67 2.53 -7.88
N SER A 42 13.58 3.47 -7.79
CA SER A 42 14.32 3.64 -6.54
C SER A 42 13.40 4.14 -5.44
N THR A 43 12.39 4.91 -5.79
CA THR A 43 11.42 5.35 -4.79
C THR A 43 10.66 4.16 -4.23
N PHE A 44 10.23 3.26 -5.11
CA PHE A 44 9.53 2.07 -4.66
C PHE A 44 10.42 1.26 -3.72
N TYR A 45 11.66 1.01 -4.12
CA TYR A 45 12.54 0.17 -3.31
C TYR A 45 13.03 0.84 -2.04
N SER A 46 12.86 2.16 -1.95
CA SER A 46 13.19 2.82 -0.70
C SER A 46 12.09 2.59 0.34
N HIS A 47 10.88 2.25 -0.11
CA HIS A 47 9.77 1.97 0.79
C HIS A 47 9.58 0.47 1.02
N PHE A 48 9.73 -0.33 -0.01
CA PHE A 48 9.42 -1.75 0.06
C PHE A 48 10.48 -2.54 -0.70
N GLU A 49 10.97 -3.58 -0.10
CA GLU A 49 12.01 -4.38 -0.74
C GLU A 49 11.46 -5.27 -1.83
N THR A 50 10.28 -5.79 -1.62
CA THR A 50 9.67 -6.71 -2.56
C THR A 50 8.19 -6.48 -2.60
N LYS A 51 7.53 -7.17 -3.54
CA LYS A 51 6.09 -7.12 -3.63
C LYS A 51 5.47 -7.72 -2.39
N GLU A 52 6.11 -8.74 -1.85
CA GLU A 52 5.62 -9.41 -0.65
C GLU A 52 5.68 -8.46 0.55
N THR A 53 6.74 -7.69 0.65
CA THR A 53 6.85 -6.72 1.73
C THR A 53 5.74 -5.68 1.61
N LEU A 54 5.47 -5.25 0.38
CA LEU A 54 4.40 -4.30 0.15
C LEU A 54 3.06 -4.86 0.62
N LEU A 55 2.79 -6.12 0.29
CA LEU A 55 1.54 -6.75 0.69
C LEU A 55 1.44 -6.81 2.21
N GLU A 56 2.51 -7.19 2.87
CA GLU A 56 2.54 -7.26 4.31
C GLU A 56 2.26 -5.91 4.96
N GLU A 57 2.92 -4.90 4.45
CA GLU A 57 2.76 -3.57 5.02
C GLU A 57 1.34 -3.05 4.80
N LEU A 58 0.81 -3.30 3.63
CA LEU A 58 -0.54 -2.87 3.33
C LEU A 58 -1.55 -3.57 4.23
N CYS A 59 -1.38 -4.86 4.41
CA CYS A 59 -2.29 -5.61 5.27
C CYS A 59 -2.22 -5.12 6.71
N GLN A 60 -1.03 -4.84 7.19
CA GLN A 60 -0.88 -4.34 8.54
C GLN A 60 -1.54 -2.99 8.72
N ASP A 61 -1.34 -2.12 7.75
CA ASP A 61 -1.95 -0.79 7.82
C ASP A 61 -3.46 -0.89 7.83
N LEU A 62 -4.01 -1.70 6.95
CA LEU A 62 -5.45 -1.85 6.87
C LEU A 62 -6.01 -2.49 8.13
N PHE A 63 -5.30 -3.47 8.64
CA PHE A 63 -5.74 -4.14 9.84
C PHE A 63 -5.76 -3.20 11.02
N GLN A 64 -4.69 -2.44 11.19
CA GLN A 64 -4.61 -1.49 12.28
C GLN A 64 -5.66 -0.41 12.18
N HIS A 65 -5.83 0.09 10.99
CA HIS A 65 -6.80 1.15 10.76
C HIS A 65 -8.21 0.66 11.07
N THR A 66 -8.54 -0.53 10.58
CA THR A 66 -9.85 -1.11 10.80
C THR A 66 -10.06 -1.40 12.28
N PHE A 67 -9.02 -1.89 12.92
CA PHE A 67 -9.11 -2.22 14.33
C PHE A 67 -9.37 -0.96 15.17
N ILE A 68 -8.66 0.10 14.87
CA ILE A 68 -8.85 1.34 15.58
C ILE A 68 -10.24 1.89 15.38
N GLU A 69 -10.72 1.86 14.15
CA GLU A 69 -12.06 2.35 13.88
C GLU A 69 -13.09 1.54 14.60
N ARG A 70 -12.88 0.25 14.63
CA ARG A 70 -13.81 -0.61 15.31
C ARG A 70 -13.82 -0.33 16.79
N SER A 71 -12.66 -0.12 17.35
CA SER A 71 -12.56 0.19 18.74
C SER A 71 -13.31 1.43 19.07
N GLU A 72 -13.15 2.44 18.27
CA GLU A 72 -13.84 3.69 18.51
C GLU A 72 -15.34 3.50 18.41
N GLY A 73 -15.75 2.74 17.41
CA GLY A 73 -17.16 2.47 17.25
C GLY A 73 -17.72 1.76 18.45
N ARG A 74 -16.93 0.86 19.01
CA ARG A 74 -17.39 0.16 20.14
C ARG A 74 -17.50 1.03 21.31
N ASP A 75 -16.62 1.94 21.47
CA ASP A 75 -16.64 2.82 22.60
C ASP A 75 -17.86 3.67 22.63
N LEU A 76 -18.49 3.86 21.52
CA LEU A 76 -19.67 4.68 21.47
C LEU A 76 -20.87 4.01 22.08
N PHE A 77 -20.78 2.73 22.26
CA PHE A 77 -21.89 2.07 22.91
C PHE A 77 -21.82 2.23 24.41
#